data_f6d035048946615e9cce35d86d579406
#
_entry.id   f6d035048946615e9cce35d86d579406
#
_cell.length_a   1.000
_cell.length_b   1.000
_cell.length_c   1.000
_cell.angle_alpha   90.00
_cell.angle_beta   90.00
_cell.angle_gamma   90.00
#
_symmetry.space_group_name_H-M   'P 1'
#
loop_
_entity.id
_entity.type
_entity.pdbx_description
1 polymer ?
#
loop_
_entity_poly.entity_id
_entity_poly.type
_entity_poly.pdbx_seq_one_letter_code
_entity_poly.pdbx_strand_id
1 'polypeptide(L)'
;MLAKVAQRKGRGDVRIDKISDGNAACGFAWTWVSGNEEGLRGTTFIELNENGEIQYVREIPEPIFKPGDLTVELLKAVTADAVPKPKPEYQKQTPTTANEVAKYLFLNVQGSDVAESMRFFDDRIFYRDFNYEEPLIGKAEVKNFIETFSFPGIEFRPERFDDGIDSSCFTWDVCLDGQPETIKGLSFYELDPETRKIKYVRDVPESAIKPPILGKLARDFRPGLGVFKGVPIGSRPGGM
;
A
#
# COMPACT_ATOMS: atom_id res chain seq x y z
N MET A 1 8.32 2.42 -21.86
CA MET A 1 8.65 3.69 -21.19
C MET A 1 9.81 3.54 -20.20
N LEU A 2 9.86 2.51 -19.37
CA LEU A 2 10.95 2.23 -18.43
C LEU A 2 12.33 2.06 -19.09
N ALA A 3 12.42 1.39 -20.24
CA ALA A 3 13.69 1.19 -20.96
C ALA A 3 14.37 2.49 -21.47
N LYS A 4 13.62 3.57 -21.67
CA LYS A 4 14.19 4.89 -22.06
C LYS A 4 14.73 5.72 -20.90
N VAL A 5 14.37 5.38 -19.66
CA VAL A 5 14.87 6.08 -18.46
C VAL A 5 16.27 5.58 -18.08
N ALA A 6 16.56 4.30 -18.37
CA ALA A 6 17.83 3.66 -18.03
C ALA A 6 19.06 4.15 -18.82
N GLN A 7 18.90 4.86 -19.95
CA GLN A 7 20.01 5.25 -20.84
C GLN A 7 20.69 6.59 -20.50
N ARG A 8 20.31 7.29 -19.42
CA ARG A 8 20.98 8.55 -19.05
C ARG A 8 22.13 8.27 -18.07
N LYS A 9 23.36 8.29 -18.56
CA LYS A 9 24.58 8.22 -17.76
C LYS A 9 24.50 9.14 -16.54
N GLY A 10 24.64 8.57 -15.33
CA GLY A 10 24.66 9.31 -14.06
C GLY A 10 23.32 9.40 -13.33
N ARG A 11 22.28 8.67 -13.75
CA ARG A 11 21.01 8.50 -13.01
C ARG A 11 20.95 7.08 -12.50
N GLY A 12 20.50 6.93 -11.23
CA GLY A 12 20.30 5.62 -10.65
C GLY A 12 19.29 4.77 -11.41
N ASP A 13 19.28 3.50 -11.13
CA ASP A 13 18.41 2.49 -11.70
C ASP A 13 17.29 2.13 -10.74
N VAL A 14 16.24 1.49 -11.25
CA VAL A 14 15.16 0.91 -10.44
C VAL A 14 15.43 -0.59 -10.32
N ARG A 15 15.64 -1.05 -9.08
CA ARG A 15 15.68 -2.46 -8.74
C ARG A 15 14.27 -2.92 -8.36
N ILE A 16 13.82 -4.04 -8.91
CA ILE A 16 12.59 -4.69 -8.48
C ILE A 16 12.95 -5.67 -7.35
N ASP A 17 12.35 -5.45 -6.19
CA ASP A 17 12.63 -6.24 -4.99
C ASP A 17 11.69 -7.44 -4.87
N LYS A 18 10.42 -7.26 -5.21
CA LYS A 18 9.37 -8.28 -5.24
C LYS A 18 8.40 -7.98 -6.38
N ILE A 19 7.80 -9.03 -6.93
CA ILE A 19 6.74 -8.93 -7.94
C ILE A 19 5.70 -10.02 -7.67
N SER A 20 4.42 -9.70 -7.79
CA SER A 20 3.35 -10.70 -7.73
C SER A 20 3.25 -11.48 -9.03
N ASP A 21 2.70 -12.69 -8.95
CA ASP A 21 2.65 -13.65 -10.05
C ASP A 21 1.34 -13.61 -10.86
N GLY A 22 0.62 -12.48 -10.82
CA GLY A 22 -0.57 -12.29 -11.63
C GLY A 22 -0.27 -12.07 -13.12
N ASN A 23 -1.21 -12.45 -13.99
CA ASN A 23 -1.06 -12.39 -15.44
C ASN A 23 -1.64 -11.11 -16.07
N ALA A 24 -2.90 -10.79 -15.74
CA ALA A 24 -3.59 -9.62 -16.28
C ALA A 24 -3.29 -8.35 -15.48
N ALA A 25 -2.89 -8.51 -14.24
CA ALA A 25 -2.44 -7.44 -13.37
C ALA A 25 -1.32 -7.96 -12.47
N CYS A 26 -0.42 -7.09 -12.07
CA CYS A 26 0.60 -7.40 -11.08
C CYS A 26 1.00 -6.18 -10.26
N GLY A 27 1.50 -6.44 -9.06
CA GLY A 27 2.15 -5.44 -8.24
C GLY A 27 3.62 -5.75 -8.07
N PHE A 28 4.43 -4.72 -7.92
CA PHE A 28 5.85 -4.89 -7.64
C PHE A 28 6.36 -3.82 -6.67
N ALA A 29 7.22 -4.27 -5.76
CA ALA A 29 8.00 -3.41 -4.89
C ALA A 29 9.30 -3.04 -5.59
N TRP A 30 9.69 -1.78 -5.47
CA TRP A 30 10.89 -1.28 -6.14
C TRP A 30 11.71 -0.37 -5.22
N THR A 31 13.01 -0.33 -5.49
CA THR A 31 13.97 0.56 -4.85
C THR A 31 14.76 1.31 -5.93
N TRP A 32 14.85 2.61 -5.79
CA TRP A 32 15.79 3.42 -6.57
C TRP A 32 17.20 3.21 -6.05
N VAL A 33 18.14 2.86 -6.93
CA VAL A 33 19.55 2.62 -6.58
C VAL A 33 20.47 3.50 -7.42
N SER A 34 21.54 4.03 -6.79
CA SER A 34 22.58 4.80 -7.47
C SER A 34 23.94 4.33 -6.96
N GLY A 35 24.63 3.53 -7.75
CA GLY A 35 25.82 2.82 -7.28
C GLY A 35 25.48 1.85 -6.15
N ASN A 36 26.07 2.06 -4.98
CA ASN A 36 25.78 1.26 -3.76
C ASN A 36 24.76 1.92 -2.83
N GLU A 37 24.21 3.07 -3.19
CA GLU A 37 23.25 3.81 -2.36
C GLU A 37 21.83 3.44 -2.76
N GLU A 38 20.99 3.16 -1.76
CA GLU A 38 19.56 2.99 -1.90
C GLU A 38 18.85 4.32 -1.60
N GLY A 39 17.92 4.68 -2.48
CA GLY A 39 17.13 5.90 -2.37
C GLY A 39 15.65 5.61 -2.08
N LEU A 40 14.78 6.29 -2.83
CA LEU A 40 13.33 6.11 -2.71
C LEU A 40 12.93 4.66 -3.01
N ARG A 41 11.94 4.20 -2.27
CA ARG A 41 11.29 2.90 -2.45
C ARG A 41 9.79 3.11 -2.66
N GLY A 42 9.14 2.15 -3.27
CA GLY A 42 7.71 2.23 -3.47
C GLY A 42 7.11 0.89 -3.90
N THR A 43 5.81 0.94 -4.13
CA THR A 43 5.05 -0.18 -4.70
C THR A 43 4.20 0.36 -5.84
N THR A 44 4.16 -0.39 -6.92
CA THR A 44 3.37 -0.07 -8.11
C THR A 44 2.47 -1.25 -8.44
N PHE A 45 1.21 -0.96 -8.71
CA PHE A 45 0.24 -1.89 -9.28
C PHE A 45 -0.03 -1.51 -10.72
N ILE A 46 -0.03 -2.50 -11.61
CA ILE A 46 -0.31 -2.33 -13.04
C ILE A 46 -1.41 -3.32 -13.44
N GLU A 47 -2.34 -2.88 -14.27
CA GLU A 47 -3.37 -3.72 -14.87
C GLU A 47 -3.36 -3.53 -16.38
N LEU A 48 -3.50 -4.63 -17.12
CA LEU A 48 -3.56 -4.67 -18.56
C LEU A 48 -5.01 -4.81 -19.04
N ASN A 49 -5.30 -4.25 -20.21
CA ASN A 49 -6.54 -4.52 -20.92
C ASN A 49 -6.43 -5.83 -21.71
N GLU A 50 -7.51 -6.23 -22.40
CA GLU A 50 -7.59 -7.44 -23.22
C GLU A 50 -6.56 -7.48 -24.37
N ASN A 51 -6.04 -6.33 -24.79
CA ASN A 51 -5.01 -6.22 -25.83
C ASN A 51 -3.58 -6.30 -25.27
N GLY A 52 -3.41 -6.46 -23.95
CA GLY A 52 -2.11 -6.45 -23.27
C GLY A 52 -1.50 -5.06 -23.09
N GLU A 53 -2.30 -4.01 -23.23
CA GLU A 53 -1.87 -2.63 -23.01
C GLU A 53 -2.16 -2.20 -21.56
N ILE A 54 -1.31 -1.35 -20.98
CA ILE A 54 -1.51 -0.82 -19.65
C ILE A 54 -2.75 0.08 -19.62
N GLN A 55 -3.78 -0.32 -18.89
CA GLN A 55 -5.00 0.46 -18.68
C GLN A 55 -5.08 1.16 -17.33
N TYR A 56 -4.34 0.66 -16.33
CA TYR A 56 -4.34 1.26 -15.01
C TYR A 56 -2.96 1.14 -14.35
N VAL A 57 -2.56 2.18 -13.65
CA VAL A 57 -1.35 2.21 -12.81
C VAL A 57 -1.66 2.95 -11.53
N ARG A 58 -1.33 2.35 -10.39
CA ARG A 58 -1.24 3.04 -9.10
C ARG A 58 0.17 2.86 -8.57
N GLU A 59 0.83 3.96 -8.26
CA GLU A 59 2.16 3.96 -7.66
C GLU A 59 2.13 4.77 -6.36
N ILE A 60 2.60 4.15 -5.30
CA ILE A 60 2.74 4.79 -3.99
C ILE A 60 4.19 4.65 -3.55
N PRO A 61 4.93 5.77 -3.48
CA PRO A 61 6.26 5.76 -2.87
C PRO A 61 6.15 5.55 -1.36
N GLU A 62 7.15 4.91 -0.78
CA GLU A 62 7.24 4.75 0.67
C GLU A 62 7.23 6.12 1.36
N PRO A 63 6.36 6.33 2.37
CA PRO A 63 6.33 7.58 3.10
C PRO A 63 7.67 7.83 3.82
N ILE A 64 8.23 9.02 3.65
CA ILE A 64 9.46 9.45 4.34
C ILE A 64 9.17 9.63 5.84
N PHE A 65 8.02 10.23 6.16
CA PHE A 65 7.56 10.38 7.53
C PHE A 65 6.58 9.27 7.89
N LYS A 66 6.85 8.59 8.97
CA LYS A 66 6.08 7.45 9.47
C LYS A 66 5.47 7.82 10.82
N PRO A 67 4.22 8.26 10.84
CA PRO A 67 3.57 8.74 12.05
C PRO A 67 3.25 7.63 13.07
N GLY A 68 3.23 6.36 12.66
CA GLY A 68 2.94 5.25 13.56
C GLY A 68 1.57 5.40 14.22
N ASP A 69 1.52 5.22 15.53
CA ASP A 69 0.28 5.26 16.33
C ASP A 69 -0.47 6.58 16.25
N LEU A 70 0.20 7.70 15.94
CA LEU A 70 -0.47 8.98 15.70
C LEU A 70 -1.50 8.90 14.57
N THR A 71 -1.29 8.04 13.56
CA THR A 71 -2.27 7.81 12.52
C THR A 71 -3.56 7.25 13.10
N VAL A 72 -3.47 6.24 13.97
CA VAL A 72 -4.63 5.62 14.60
C VAL A 72 -5.38 6.61 15.48
N GLU A 73 -4.65 7.39 16.27
CA GLU A 73 -5.23 8.43 17.13
C GLU A 73 -5.96 9.49 16.31
N LEU A 74 -5.35 9.95 15.21
CA LEU A 74 -5.99 10.90 14.31
C LEU A 74 -7.24 10.31 13.66
N LEU A 75 -7.16 9.08 13.13
CA LEU A 75 -8.30 8.41 12.50
C LEU A 75 -9.46 8.24 13.50
N LYS A 76 -9.18 7.82 14.74
CA LYS A 76 -10.18 7.74 15.82
C LYS A 76 -10.78 9.10 16.16
N ALA A 77 -9.97 10.16 16.20
CA ALA A 77 -10.45 11.49 16.48
C ALA A 77 -11.40 12.03 15.41
N VAL A 78 -11.09 11.81 14.13
CA VAL A 78 -11.94 12.29 13.01
C VAL A 78 -13.19 11.43 12.80
N THR A 79 -13.26 10.24 13.39
CA THR A 79 -14.41 9.33 13.34
C THR A 79 -15.10 9.16 14.70
N ALA A 80 -14.84 10.06 15.66
CA ALA A 80 -15.34 9.93 17.03
C ALA A 80 -16.87 9.84 17.15
N ASP A 81 -17.60 10.49 16.23
CA ASP A 81 -19.07 10.49 16.18
C ASP A 81 -19.64 9.34 15.33
N ALA A 82 -18.80 8.46 14.79
CA ALA A 82 -19.24 7.38 13.92
C ALA A 82 -20.02 6.31 14.70
N VAL A 83 -21.14 5.89 14.12
CA VAL A 83 -21.98 4.84 14.70
C VAL A 83 -21.48 3.47 14.23
N PRO A 84 -21.33 2.49 15.16
CA PRO A 84 -20.95 1.14 14.76
C PRO A 84 -21.91 0.55 13.74
N LYS A 85 -21.40 0.08 12.61
CA LYS A 85 -22.18 -0.63 11.59
C LYS A 85 -22.36 -2.10 12.00
N PRO A 86 -23.47 -2.75 11.60
CA PRO A 86 -23.61 -4.20 11.76
C PRO A 86 -22.43 -4.93 11.11
N LYS A 87 -21.94 -5.97 11.78
CA LYS A 87 -20.91 -6.82 11.17
C LYS A 87 -21.48 -7.51 9.94
N PRO A 88 -20.71 -7.61 8.83
CA PRO A 88 -21.17 -8.32 7.66
C PRO A 88 -21.38 -9.81 7.98
N GLU A 89 -22.46 -10.37 7.47
CA GLU A 89 -22.63 -11.83 7.46
C GLU A 89 -21.76 -12.41 6.33
N TYR A 90 -20.98 -13.42 6.63
CA TYR A 90 -20.17 -14.10 5.64
C TYR A 90 -20.17 -15.61 5.86
N GLN A 91 -19.94 -16.36 4.78
CA GLN A 91 -19.73 -17.80 4.86
C GLN A 91 -18.22 -18.10 4.95
N LYS A 92 -17.84 -19.02 5.84
CA LYS A 92 -16.45 -19.47 5.93
C LYS A 92 -16.03 -20.15 4.64
N GLN A 93 -14.88 -19.72 4.12
CA GLN A 93 -14.27 -20.23 2.91
C GLN A 93 -12.87 -20.80 3.20
N THR A 94 -12.35 -21.52 2.23
CA THR A 94 -10.98 -22.08 2.28
C THR A 94 -10.25 -21.68 0.99
N PRO A 95 -9.95 -20.38 0.82
CA PRO A 95 -9.20 -19.90 -0.33
C PRO A 95 -7.79 -20.53 -0.33
N THR A 96 -7.25 -20.73 -1.53
CA THR A 96 -5.99 -21.44 -1.75
C THR A 96 -4.94 -20.61 -2.47
N THR A 97 -5.35 -19.57 -3.20
CA THR A 97 -4.44 -18.64 -3.87
C THR A 97 -4.31 -17.33 -3.09
N ALA A 98 -3.23 -16.59 -3.31
CA ALA A 98 -3.00 -15.31 -2.66
C ALA A 98 -4.11 -14.31 -2.95
N ASN A 99 -4.56 -14.26 -4.20
CA ASN A 99 -5.69 -13.44 -4.63
C ASN A 99 -6.99 -13.82 -3.91
N GLU A 100 -7.33 -15.12 -3.87
CA GLU A 100 -8.55 -15.58 -3.18
C GLU A 100 -8.51 -15.27 -1.69
N VAL A 101 -7.35 -15.45 -1.05
CA VAL A 101 -7.15 -15.11 0.37
C VAL A 101 -7.36 -13.60 0.58
N ALA A 102 -6.73 -12.75 -0.23
CA ALA A 102 -6.90 -11.31 -0.12
C ALA A 102 -8.38 -10.90 -0.32
N LYS A 103 -9.04 -11.42 -1.36
CA LYS A 103 -10.47 -11.17 -1.61
C LYS A 103 -11.35 -11.62 -0.45
N TYR A 104 -11.11 -12.81 0.09
CA TYR A 104 -11.86 -13.33 1.22
C TYR A 104 -11.73 -12.44 2.45
N LEU A 105 -10.52 -12.03 2.79
CA LEU A 105 -10.26 -11.18 3.96
C LEU A 105 -10.91 -9.80 3.82
N PHE A 106 -10.81 -9.17 2.65
CA PHE A 106 -11.23 -7.78 2.47
C PHE A 106 -12.67 -7.62 1.96
N LEU A 107 -13.22 -8.57 1.21
CA LEU A 107 -14.57 -8.48 0.67
C LEU A 107 -15.61 -9.24 1.51
N ASN A 108 -15.21 -10.31 2.19
CA ASN A 108 -16.12 -11.15 2.97
C ASN A 108 -15.98 -10.89 4.47
N VAL A 109 -14.79 -11.12 5.05
CA VAL A 109 -14.57 -10.95 6.49
C VAL A 109 -14.55 -9.48 6.89
N GLN A 110 -13.98 -8.62 6.08
CA GLN A 110 -13.95 -7.15 6.23
C GLN A 110 -13.50 -6.69 7.63
N GLY A 111 -12.52 -7.37 8.23
CA GLY A 111 -12.04 -7.06 9.58
C GLY A 111 -13.04 -7.32 10.71
N SER A 112 -14.24 -7.83 10.40
CA SER A 112 -15.30 -8.07 11.40
C SER A 112 -15.02 -9.24 12.32
N ASP A 113 -14.17 -10.16 11.90
CA ASP A 113 -13.74 -11.36 12.64
C ASP A 113 -12.23 -11.53 12.53
N VAL A 114 -11.51 -10.97 13.50
CA VAL A 114 -10.04 -11.05 13.56
C VAL A 114 -9.58 -12.50 13.74
N ALA A 115 -10.31 -13.32 14.50
CA ALA A 115 -9.95 -14.72 14.72
C ALA A 115 -10.01 -15.52 13.41
N GLU A 116 -11.02 -15.28 12.58
CA GLU A 116 -11.11 -15.88 11.24
C GLU A 116 -9.98 -15.39 10.35
N SER A 117 -9.70 -14.08 10.35
CA SER A 117 -8.60 -13.52 9.56
C SER A 117 -7.26 -14.17 9.93
N MET A 118 -6.99 -14.36 11.22
CA MET A 118 -5.74 -14.95 11.71
C MET A 118 -5.51 -16.40 11.28
N ARG A 119 -6.51 -17.11 10.79
CA ARG A 119 -6.33 -18.47 10.24
C ARG A 119 -5.41 -18.48 9.02
N PHE A 120 -5.37 -17.39 8.28
CA PHE A 120 -4.64 -17.25 7.03
C PHE A 120 -3.21 -16.72 7.20
N PHE A 121 -2.84 -16.26 8.39
CA PHE A 121 -1.50 -15.75 8.66
C PHE A 121 -0.60 -16.84 9.23
N ASP A 122 0.64 -16.89 8.74
CA ASP A 122 1.68 -17.76 9.31
C ASP A 122 2.09 -17.28 10.70
N ASP A 123 2.53 -18.20 11.58
CA ASP A 123 2.93 -17.83 12.93
C ASP A 123 4.19 -16.96 12.96
N ARG A 124 5.03 -17.02 11.91
CA ARG A 124 6.24 -16.25 11.71
C ARG A 124 6.10 -15.16 10.65
N ILE A 125 4.87 -14.70 10.42
CA ILE A 125 4.59 -13.63 9.45
C ILE A 125 5.53 -12.43 9.62
N PHE A 126 6.03 -11.90 8.51
CA PHE A 126 6.68 -10.61 8.42
C PHE A 126 5.71 -9.62 7.79
N TYR A 127 5.25 -8.65 8.57
CA TYR A 127 4.27 -7.67 8.13
C TYR A 127 4.88 -6.27 8.17
N ARG A 128 5.02 -5.66 7.01
CA ARG A 128 5.55 -4.31 6.86
C ARG A 128 4.44 -3.34 6.50
N ASP A 129 3.97 -2.58 7.46
CA ASP A 129 3.16 -1.38 7.22
C ASP A 129 4.09 -0.16 7.16
N PHE A 130 4.06 0.56 6.04
CA PHE A 130 4.94 1.70 5.83
C PHE A 130 4.49 2.99 6.54
N ASN A 131 3.44 2.92 7.33
CA ASN A 131 3.10 3.94 8.31
C ASN A 131 3.96 3.86 9.59
N TYR A 132 4.65 2.72 9.79
CA TYR A 132 5.51 2.43 10.95
C TYR A 132 6.98 2.29 10.54
N GLU A 133 7.88 2.64 11.46
CA GLU A 133 9.33 2.48 11.24
C GLU A 133 9.73 1.01 11.21
N GLU A 134 9.22 0.21 12.14
CA GLU A 134 9.57 -1.19 12.30
C GLU A 134 8.49 -2.12 11.74
N PRO A 135 8.86 -3.29 11.21
CA PRO A 135 7.91 -4.31 10.82
C PRO A 135 7.31 -5.01 12.04
N LEU A 136 6.12 -5.56 11.89
CA LEU A 136 5.51 -6.47 12.85
C LEU A 136 5.99 -7.89 12.56
N ILE A 137 6.45 -8.58 13.60
CA ILE A 137 7.01 -9.94 13.47
C ILE A 137 6.16 -10.92 14.27
N GLY A 138 5.57 -11.85 13.54
CA GLY A 138 4.75 -12.89 14.15
C GLY A 138 3.27 -12.53 14.28
N LYS A 139 2.47 -13.57 14.32
CA LYS A 139 1.02 -13.51 14.24
C LYS A 139 0.36 -12.74 15.38
N ALA A 140 0.96 -12.76 16.58
CA ALA A 140 0.42 -12.06 17.73
C ALA A 140 0.48 -10.53 17.57
N GLU A 141 1.61 -10.00 17.06
CA GLU A 141 1.76 -8.57 16.79
C GLU A 141 0.82 -8.12 15.68
N VAL A 142 0.72 -8.90 14.59
CA VAL A 142 -0.19 -8.61 13.48
C VAL A 142 -1.65 -8.63 13.95
N LYS A 143 -2.03 -9.57 14.82
CA LYS A 143 -3.37 -9.60 15.41
C LYS A 143 -3.67 -8.32 16.19
N ASN A 144 -2.79 -7.91 17.08
CA ASN A 144 -2.95 -6.70 17.88
C ASN A 144 -3.06 -5.45 16.99
N PHE A 145 -2.24 -5.39 15.93
CA PHE A 145 -2.27 -4.32 14.94
C PHE A 145 -3.64 -4.24 14.24
N ILE A 146 -4.16 -5.35 13.72
CA ILE A 146 -5.47 -5.38 13.06
C ILE A 146 -6.59 -4.98 14.03
N GLU A 147 -6.55 -5.45 15.28
CA GLU A 147 -7.51 -5.07 16.31
C GLU A 147 -7.49 -3.56 16.61
N THR A 148 -6.31 -2.93 16.53
CA THR A 148 -6.16 -1.48 16.75
C THR A 148 -6.89 -0.64 15.69
N PHE A 149 -7.00 -1.14 14.46
CA PHE A 149 -7.74 -0.51 13.36
C PHE A 149 -9.23 -0.93 13.29
N SER A 150 -9.68 -1.80 14.18
CA SER A 150 -11.08 -2.27 14.22
C SER A 150 -11.96 -1.35 15.08
N PHE A 151 -12.20 -0.12 14.62
CA PHE A 151 -13.05 0.85 15.29
C PHE A 151 -14.11 1.43 14.33
N PRO A 152 -15.22 2.00 14.85
CA PRO A 152 -16.27 2.56 14.00
C PRO A 152 -15.79 3.70 13.13
N GLY A 153 -16.39 3.84 11.96
CA GLY A 153 -16.13 4.97 11.06
C GLY A 153 -14.94 4.79 10.11
N ILE A 154 -14.24 3.67 10.19
CA ILE A 154 -13.21 3.29 9.22
C ILE A 154 -13.72 2.12 8.36
N GLU A 155 -13.49 2.20 7.06
CA GLU A 155 -13.87 1.16 6.11
C GLU A 155 -12.78 0.99 5.04
N PHE A 156 -12.24 -0.21 4.94
CA PHE A 156 -11.30 -0.57 3.88
C PHE A 156 -12.07 -1.06 2.66
N ARG A 157 -11.92 -0.38 1.54
CA ARG A 157 -12.54 -0.73 0.25
C ARG A 157 -11.48 -1.15 -0.74
N PRO A 158 -11.28 -2.45 -0.95
CA PRO A 158 -10.43 -2.91 -2.05
C PRO A 158 -11.07 -2.54 -3.39
N GLU A 159 -10.25 -2.15 -4.35
CA GLU A 159 -10.75 -1.72 -5.66
C GLU A 159 -10.33 -2.68 -6.77
N ARG A 160 -9.03 -3.02 -6.84
CA ARG A 160 -8.46 -3.83 -7.90
C ARG A 160 -7.56 -4.88 -7.30
N PHE A 161 -7.65 -6.09 -7.84
CA PHE A 161 -6.80 -7.21 -7.47
C PHE A 161 -6.11 -7.73 -8.72
N ASP A 162 -4.86 -8.20 -8.56
CA ASP A 162 -4.29 -9.09 -9.56
C ASP A 162 -4.89 -10.50 -9.43
N ASP A 163 -4.44 -11.42 -10.26
CA ASP A 163 -4.86 -12.83 -10.28
C ASP A 163 -3.77 -13.78 -9.76
N GLY A 164 -2.93 -13.31 -8.85
CA GLY A 164 -1.77 -14.04 -8.36
C GLY A 164 -2.11 -15.27 -7.51
N ILE A 165 -1.29 -16.32 -7.67
CA ILE A 165 -1.46 -17.62 -7.01
C ILE A 165 -0.65 -17.70 -5.72
N ASP A 166 0.64 -17.43 -5.79
CA ASP A 166 1.55 -17.49 -4.66
C ASP A 166 1.77 -16.14 -4.01
N SER A 167 1.60 -15.08 -4.79
CA SER A 167 1.65 -13.71 -4.31
C SER A 167 0.61 -12.85 -5.03
N SER A 168 0.01 -11.91 -4.33
CA SER A 168 -1.02 -11.02 -4.88
C SER A 168 -0.79 -9.59 -4.44
N CYS A 169 -1.04 -8.67 -5.36
CA CYS A 169 -1.09 -7.25 -5.05
C CYS A 169 -2.48 -6.70 -5.34
N PHE A 170 -2.92 -5.77 -4.52
CA PHE A 170 -4.23 -5.14 -4.70
C PHE A 170 -4.21 -3.69 -4.23
N THR A 171 -5.14 -2.91 -4.79
CA THR A 171 -5.35 -1.52 -4.44
C THR A 171 -6.54 -1.39 -3.50
N TRP A 172 -6.49 -0.43 -2.61
CA TRP A 172 -7.56 -0.14 -1.68
C TRP A 172 -7.65 1.35 -1.34
N ASP A 173 -8.84 1.74 -0.90
CA ASP A 173 -9.11 3.04 -0.32
C ASP A 173 -9.63 2.85 1.10
N VAL A 174 -9.15 3.66 2.04
CA VAL A 174 -9.74 3.80 3.37
C VAL A 174 -10.69 4.97 3.36
N CYS A 175 -11.96 4.68 3.64
CA CYS A 175 -13.01 5.67 3.79
C CYS A 175 -13.23 5.96 5.27
N LEU A 176 -13.41 7.23 5.61
CA LEU A 176 -13.69 7.68 6.96
C LEU A 176 -15.07 8.31 7.00
N ASP A 177 -15.92 7.90 7.93
CA ASP A 177 -17.26 8.45 8.07
C ASP A 177 -17.20 9.97 8.29
N GLY A 178 -18.01 10.71 7.55
CA GLY A 178 -18.03 12.18 7.60
C GLY A 178 -16.91 12.88 6.82
N GLN A 179 -15.98 12.14 6.19
CA GLN A 179 -14.89 12.70 5.40
C GLN A 179 -15.11 12.43 3.91
N PRO A 180 -15.00 13.44 3.03
CA PRO A 180 -15.18 13.28 1.59
C PRO A 180 -13.99 12.64 0.89
N GLU A 181 -12.80 12.72 1.50
CA GLU A 181 -11.56 12.21 0.93
C GLU A 181 -11.24 10.82 1.49
N THR A 182 -10.60 9.99 0.66
CA THR A 182 -10.13 8.67 1.02
C THR A 182 -8.60 8.63 1.11
N ILE A 183 -8.08 7.70 1.91
CA ILE A 183 -6.65 7.39 1.94
C ILE A 183 -6.42 6.20 1.02
N LYS A 184 -5.60 6.38 0.00
CA LYS A 184 -5.29 5.32 -0.97
C LYS A 184 -4.15 4.45 -0.49
N GLY A 185 -4.17 3.18 -0.90
CA GLY A 185 -3.10 2.26 -0.55
C GLY A 185 -2.91 1.13 -1.54
N LEU A 186 -1.83 0.40 -1.31
CA LEU A 186 -1.44 -0.82 -2.01
C LEU A 186 -1.03 -1.86 -0.98
N SER A 187 -1.50 -3.10 -1.15
CA SER A 187 -1.04 -4.25 -0.37
C SER A 187 -0.43 -5.30 -1.28
N PHE A 188 0.66 -5.87 -0.82
CA PHE A 188 1.32 -7.01 -1.45
C PHE A 188 1.37 -8.16 -0.44
N TYR A 189 0.80 -9.31 -0.79
CA TYR A 189 0.72 -10.51 0.03
C TYR A 189 1.48 -11.65 -0.64
N GLU A 190 2.23 -12.42 0.15
CA GLU A 190 2.94 -13.62 -0.31
C GLU A 190 2.60 -14.79 0.60
N LEU A 191 2.20 -15.90 0.01
CA LEU A 191 1.91 -17.13 0.73
C LEU A 191 3.17 -17.98 0.90
N ASP A 192 3.21 -18.69 1.98
CA ASP A 192 4.14 -19.81 2.14
C ASP A 192 3.72 -20.96 1.20
N PRO A 193 4.62 -21.52 0.40
CA PRO A 193 4.27 -22.54 -0.60
C PRO A 193 3.75 -23.84 0.00
N GLU A 194 4.15 -24.18 1.23
CA GLU A 194 3.77 -25.44 1.88
C GLU A 194 2.48 -25.29 2.68
N THR A 195 2.41 -24.23 3.51
CA THR A 195 1.27 -24.02 4.43
C THR A 195 0.13 -23.25 3.80
N ARG A 196 0.35 -22.57 2.68
CA ARG A 196 -0.58 -21.67 1.99
C ARG A 196 -1.06 -20.54 2.88
N LYS A 197 -0.30 -20.18 3.91
CA LYS A 197 -0.56 -19.04 4.79
C LYS A 197 0.26 -17.84 4.39
N ILE A 198 -0.26 -16.66 4.70
CA ILE A 198 0.41 -15.38 4.44
C ILE A 198 1.66 -15.30 5.31
N LYS A 199 2.84 -15.37 4.69
CA LYS A 199 4.14 -15.26 5.35
C LYS A 199 4.75 -13.87 5.26
N TYR A 200 4.30 -13.06 4.29
CA TYR A 200 4.80 -11.73 4.06
C TYR A 200 3.67 -10.79 3.63
N VAL A 201 3.65 -9.60 4.24
CA VAL A 201 2.77 -8.50 3.85
C VAL A 201 3.60 -7.23 3.72
N ARG A 202 3.25 -6.44 2.72
CA ARG A 202 3.73 -5.09 2.50
C ARG A 202 2.53 -4.18 2.26
N ASP A 203 2.21 -3.33 3.22
CA ASP A 203 1.16 -2.33 3.12
C ASP A 203 1.77 -0.94 2.96
N VAL A 204 1.42 -0.28 1.87
CA VAL A 204 1.92 1.06 1.56
C VAL A 204 0.73 2.00 1.46
N PRO A 205 0.33 2.63 2.57
CA PRO A 205 -0.67 3.67 2.54
C PRO A 205 -0.10 4.95 1.92
N GLU A 206 -0.93 5.66 1.19
CA GLU A 206 -0.66 7.07 0.91
C GLU A 206 -0.62 7.81 2.24
N SER A 207 0.31 8.76 2.40
CA SER A 207 0.43 9.49 3.66
C SER A 207 -0.93 10.11 4.05
N ALA A 208 -1.50 9.66 5.17
CA ALA A 208 -2.72 10.22 5.75
C ALA A 208 -2.51 11.66 6.23
N ILE A 209 -1.29 11.98 6.62
CA ILE A 209 -0.87 13.32 7.00
C ILE A 209 -0.17 13.93 5.79
N LYS A 210 -0.93 14.66 4.98
CA LYS A 210 -0.39 15.57 3.96
C LYS A 210 -0.32 16.96 4.59
N PRO A 211 0.78 17.35 5.26
CA PRO A 211 0.84 18.64 5.91
C PRO A 211 0.63 19.72 4.85
N PRO A 212 -0.39 20.57 4.95
CA PRO A 212 -0.64 21.67 3.98
C PRO A 212 0.59 22.57 3.83
N ILE A 213 1.34 22.71 4.92
CA ILE A 213 2.57 23.48 5.00
C ILE A 213 3.68 22.86 4.14
N LEU A 214 3.89 21.54 4.19
CA LEU A 214 4.92 20.88 3.37
C LEU A 214 4.55 20.90 1.89
N GLY A 215 3.28 20.74 1.54
CA GLY A 215 2.82 20.86 0.17
C GLY A 215 2.95 22.28 -0.38
N LYS A 216 2.74 23.29 0.45
CA LYS A 216 2.97 24.70 0.10
C LYS A 216 4.47 24.99 0.02
N LEU A 217 5.25 24.61 1.02
CA LEU A 217 6.71 24.75 1.03
C LEU A 217 7.34 24.03 -0.16
N ALA A 218 6.94 22.79 -0.47
CA ALA A 218 7.45 22.07 -1.62
C ALA A 218 7.11 22.76 -2.96
N ARG A 219 5.99 23.46 -3.05
CA ARG A 219 5.65 24.29 -4.21
C ARG A 219 6.47 25.58 -4.25
N ASP A 220 6.59 26.23 -3.12
CA ASP A 220 7.28 27.54 -3.01
C ASP A 220 8.81 27.39 -3.15
N PHE A 221 9.36 26.28 -2.69
CA PHE A 221 10.80 25.97 -2.80
C PHE A 221 11.20 25.14 -4.04
N ARG A 222 10.24 24.68 -4.86
CA ARG A 222 10.54 23.98 -6.12
C ARG A 222 11.58 24.67 -7.01
N PRO A 223 11.63 25.98 -7.12
CA PRO A 223 12.69 26.66 -7.88
C PRO A 223 14.08 26.55 -7.28
N GLY A 224 14.17 26.39 -5.95
CA GLY A 224 15.44 26.28 -5.22
C GLY A 224 15.95 24.83 -5.05
N LEU A 225 15.07 23.84 -5.19
CA LEU A 225 15.40 22.43 -5.08
C LEU A 225 15.89 21.80 -6.40
N GLY A 226 16.51 22.58 -7.27
CA GLY A 226 17.28 22.08 -8.40
C GLY A 226 18.39 21.10 -8.00
N VAL A 227 18.59 20.91 -6.69
CA VAL A 227 19.47 19.91 -6.08
C VAL A 227 18.94 18.48 -6.29
N PHE A 228 17.62 18.28 -6.34
CA PHE A 228 17.02 16.98 -6.69
C PHE A 228 16.96 16.84 -8.21
N LYS A 229 18.13 16.55 -8.80
CA LYS A 229 18.25 16.23 -10.23
C LYS A 229 17.37 15.02 -10.55
N GLY A 230 16.22 15.26 -11.16
CA GLY A 230 15.32 14.20 -11.59
C GLY A 230 13.84 14.43 -11.33
N VAL A 231 13.47 15.35 -10.46
CA VAL A 231 12.08 15.80 -10.34
C VAL A 231 11.78 16.76 -11.50
N PRO A 232 10.71 16.57 -12.31
CA PRO A 232 10.36 17.53 -13.33
C PRO A 232 10.02 18.86 -12.64
N ILE A 233 10.90 19.84 -12.75
CA ILE A 233 10.63 21.20 -12.31
C ILE A 233 9.63 21.75 -13.31
N GLY A 234 8.40 22.01 -12.85
CA GLY A 234 7.41 22.70 -13.65
C GLY A 234 8.01 24.00 -14.21
N SER A 235 7.71 24.31 -15.47
CA SER A 235 8.14 25.51 -16.16
C SER A 235 8.02 26.73 -15.26
N ARG A 236 9.08 27.54 -15.19
CA ARG A 236 9.05 28.84 -14.55
C ARG A 236 7.85 29.66 -15.08
N PRO A 237 7.06 30.31 -14.23
CA PRO A 237 6.21 31.38 -14.72
C PRO A 237 7.13 32.41 -15.35
N GLY A 238 6.86 32.69 -16.63
CA GLY A 238 7.62 33.68 -17.39
C GLY A 238 7.62 35.00 -16.64
N GLY A 239 8.79 35.51 -16.37
CA GLY A 239 8.95 36.88 -15.88
C GLY A 239 8.51 37.88 -16.94
N MET A 240 7.73 38.80 -16.55
CA MET A 240 7.75 40.18 -17.04
C MET A 240 8.30 41.07 -15.95
#